data_751ee835f12419275a85127ec7529bc6
#
_entry.id   751ee835f12419275a85127ec7529bc6
#
_cell.length_a   1.000
_cell.length_b   1.000
_cell.length_c   1.000
_cell.angle_alpha   90.00
_cell.angle_beta   90.00
_cell.angle_gamma   90.00
#
_symmetry.space_group_name_H-M   'P 1'
#
loop_
_entity.id
_entity.type
_entity.pdbx_description
1 polymer ?
#
loop_
_entity_poly.entity_id
_entity_poly.type
_entity_poly.pdbx_seq_one_letter_code
_entity_poly.pdbx_strand_id
1 'polypeptide(L)'
;IQYIVDNLFIGNKLSTAQLVTSDGVRIDLRNIRSPILVFCSYGDNITPPPQALGWITDLYRNDLDVLGHDQTIVYATHDSIGHLGIFVSGSVGRKEHQEFAENIDIIDVLPAGIHHMQIDEHPDPVQEGDPTSDVFLTRIRRSSIDEVREIVRPDPENDRRFAAVARISEVNLACYRSFVQPWMRALVTDQGAKWLEQLHPLRMGYELWSDRHPLAAAVHEAAQHVRDHRQPVSEANPFLQLQAQFSTAVEQMLDQFRDC
;
A
#
# COMPACT_ATOMS: atom_id res chain seq x y z
N ILE A 1 4.27 3.24 15.66
CA ILE A 1 5.22 3.26 14.51
C ILE A 1 6.43 2.38 14.82
N GLN A 2 7.18 2.60 15.90
CA GLN A 2 8.40 1.83 16.22
C GLN A 2 8.18 0.30 16.20
N TYR A 3 7.10 -0.20 16.81
CA TYR A 3 6.77 -1.63 16.81
C TYR A 3 6.63 -2.21 15.38
N ILE A 4 6.01 -1.46 14.49
CA ILE A 4 5.83 -1.85 13.07
C ILE A 4 7.19 -1.91 12.37
N VAL A 5 8.02 -0.87 12.55
CA VAL A 5 9.36 -0.82 11.95
C VAL A 5 10.22 -2.00 12.43
N ASP A 6 10.30 -2.20 13.75
CA ASP A 6 11.18 -3.21 14.35
C ASP A 6 10.76 -4.66 14.02
N ASN A 7 9.46 -4.91 13.92
CA ASN A 7 8.94 -6.28 13.79
C ASN A 7 8.50 -6.66 12.40
N LEU A 8 8.00 -5.72 11.60
CA LEU A 8 7.53 -6.00 10.24
C LEU A 8 8.57 -5.61 9.19
N PHE A 9 9.03 -4.35 9.17
CA PHE A 9 9.95 -3.89 8.12
C PHE A 9 11.38 -4.41 8.28
N ILE A 10 11.94 -4.37 9.50
CA ILE A 10 13.32 -4.80 9.75
C ILE A 10 13.35 -6.28 10.14
N GLY A 11 12.47 -6.68 11.01
CA GLY A 11 12.50 -8.03 11.60
C GLY A 11 11.83 -9.11 10.78
N ASN A 12 10.97 -8.75 9.82
CA ASN A 12 10.15 -9.68 9.02
C ASN A 12 9.47 -10.78 9.84
N LYS A 13 9.07 -10.44 11.09
CA LYS A 13 8.62 -11.44 12.08
C LYS A 13 7.22 -11.99 11.81
N LEU A 14 6.40 -11.28 11.04
CA LEU A 14 5.06 -11.74 10.70
C LEU A 14 5.13 -12.88 9.68
N SER A 15 5.89 -12.70 8.60
CA SER A 15 6.02 -13.71 7.55
C SER A 15 6.77 -14.96 8.01
N THR A 16 7.52 -14.87 9.10
CA THR A 16 8.25 -16.00 9.69
C THR A 16 7.58 -16.59 10.93
N ALA A 17 6.36 -16.16 11.27
CA ALA A 17 5.62 -16.56 12.47
C ALA A 17 6.40 -16.32 13.79
N GLN A 18 7.23 -15.29 13.84
CA GLN A 18 8.01 -14.90 15.02
C GLN A 18 7.45 -13.67 15.73
N LEU A 19 6.38 -13.07 15.20
CA LEU A 19 5.75 -11.91 15.78
C LEU A 19 5.03 -12.28 17.08
N VAL A 20 5.37 -11.56 18.17
CA VAL A 20 4.73 -11.70 19.48
C VAL A 20 4.14 -10.35 19.88
N THR A 21 2.88 -10.35 20.26
CA THR A 21 2.17 -9.16 20.76
C THR A 21 2.63 -8.78 22.17
N SER A 22 2.24 -7.61 22.65
CA SER A 22 2.63 -7.12 23.99
C SER A 22 2.10 -7.99 25.14
N ASP A 23 1.04 -8.73 24.92
CA ASP A 23 0.44 -9.69 25.86
C ASP A 23 0.99 -11.13 25.72
N GLY A 24 2.04 -11.31 24.88
CA GLY A 24 2.74 -12.57 24.73
C GLY A 24 2.11 -13.55 23.72
N VAL A 25 1.09 -13.15 23.00
CA VAL A 25 0.46 -14.00 21.97
C VAL A 25 1.32 -14.02 20.71
N ARG A 26 1.66 -15.23 20.24
CA ARG A 26 2.35 -15.43 18.98
C ARG A 26 1.36 -15.33 17.80
N ILE A 27 1.67 -14.47 16.85
CA ILE A 27 0.91 -14.33 15.60
C ILE A 27 1.50 -15.28 14.56
N ASP A 28 0.65 -16.12 14.00
CA ASP A 28 1.01 -17.06 12.95
C ASP A 28 -0.10 -17.06 11.90
N LEU A 29 0.25 -16.66 10.67
CA LEU A 29 -0.71 -16.55 9.57
C LEU A 29 -1.31 -17.92 9.19
N ARG A 30 -0.65 -19.01 9.54
CA ARG A 30 -1.16 -20.38 9.33
C ARG A 30 -2.38 -20.71 10.21
N ASN A 31 -2.69 -19.88 11.19
CA ASN A 31 -3.90 -20.01 12.02
C ASN A 31 -5.14 -19.37 11.40
N ILE A 32 -5.01 -18.65 10.29
CA ILE A 32 -6.15 -18.08 9.57
C ILE A 32 -6.95 -19.20 8.94
N ARG A 33 -8.26 -19.24 9.20
CA ARG A 33 -9.17 -20.29 8.71
C ARG A 33 -9.99 -19.90 7.48
N SER A 34 -10.23 -18.61 7.31
CA SER A 34 -10.85 -18.10 6.08
C SER A 34 -9.86 -18.19 4.92
N PRO A 35 -10.33 -18.33 3.69
CA PRO A 35 -9.49 -18.18 2.51
C PRO A 35 -8.76 -16.84 2.51
N ILE A 36 -7.53 -16.83 2.02
CA ILE A 36 -6.71 -15.63 1.88
C ILE A 36 -6.59 -15.32 0.40
N LEU A 37 -7.10 -14.14 -0.02
CA LEU A 37 -6.89 -13.63 -1.36
C LEU A 37 -5.77 -12.58 -1.34
N VAL A 38 -4.72 -12.82 -2.11
CA VAL A 38 -3.59 -11.89 -2.28
C VAL A 38 -3.64 -11.29 -3.69
N PHE A 39 -3.90 -10.00 -3.78
CA PHE A 39 -3.81 -9.27 -5.03
C PHE A 39 -2.54 -8.42 -5.05
N CYS A 40 -1.73 -8.54 -6.10
CA CYS A 40 -0.47 -7.82 -6.25
C CYS A 40 -0.18 -7.47 -7.72
N SER A 41 0.74 -6.55 -7.96
CA SER A 41 1.04 -6.08 -9.31
C SER A 41 2.53 -5.95 -9.57
N TYR A 42 2.97 -6.33 -10.78
CA TYR A 42 4.34 -6.11 -11.24
C TYR A 42 4.66 -4.62 -11.48
N GLY A 43 3.65 -3.76 -11.66
CA GLY A 43 3.82 -2.31 -11.72
C GLY A 43 3.97 -1.63 -10.36
N ASP A 44 3.76 -2.36 -9.26
CA ASP A 44 3.94 -1.86 -7.90
C ASP A 44 5.42 -1.89 -7.50
N ASN A 45 6.02 -0.72 -7.34
CA ASN A 45 7.41 -0.57 -6.93
C ASN A 45 7.62 -0.56 -5.40
N ILE A 46 6.55 -0.63 -4.61
CA ILE A 46 6.60 -0.65 -3.14
C ILE A 46 6.38 -2.08 -2.63
N THR A 47 5.34 -2.75 -3.11
CA THR A 47 4.99 -4.13 -2.74
C THR A 47 4.76 -5.00 -3.98
N PRO A 48 5.82 -5.24 -4.78
CA PRO A 48 5.72 -6.10 -5.96
C PRO A 48 5.38 -7.55 -5.60
N PRO A 49 4.96 -8.38 -6.56
CA PRO A 49 4.55 -9.76 -6.31
C PRO A 49 5.55 -10.60 -5.49
N PRO A 50 6.88 -10.50 -5.68
CA PRO A 50 7.82 -11.20 -4.82
C PRO A 50 7.67 -10.86 -3.33
N GLN A 51 7.39 -9.62 -3.01
CA GLN A 51 7.22 -9.16 -1.63
C GLN A 51 5.84 -9.52 -1.08
N ALA A 52 4.79 -9.39 -1.90
CA ALA A 52 3.43 -9.70 -1.49
C ALA A 52 3.21 -11.22 -1.24
N LEU A 53 3.91 -12.08 -1.98
CA LEU A 53 3.79 -13.54 -1.91
C LEU A 53 4.89 -14.21 -1.09
N GLY A 54 5.94 -13.49 -0.71
CA GLY A 54 7.12 -14.03 -0.01
C GLY A 54 6.78 -14.75 1.30
N TRP A 55 5.79 -14.27 2.04
CA TRP A 55 5.33 -14.91 3.27
C TRP A 55 4.88 -16.37 3.08
N ILE A 56 4.38 -16.75 1.89
CA ILE A 56 3.98 -18.11 1.57
C ILE A 56 5.21 -19.02 1.59
N THR A 57 6.29 -18.58 0.93
CA THR A 57 7.53 -19.37 0.86
C THR A 57 8.33 -19.37 2.16
N ASP A 58 8.12 -18.36 3.03
CA ASP A 58 8.71 -18.28 4.36
C ASP A 58 8.04 -19.24 5.35
N LEU A 59 6.71 -19.39 5.27
CA LEU A 59 5.92 -20.17 6.21
C LEU A 59 5.80 -21.65 5.81
N TYR A 60 5.70 -21.94 4.51
CA TYR A 60 5.43 -23.29 4.02
C TYR A 60 6.61 -23.86 3.24
N ARG A 61 6.97 -25.10 3.52
CA ARG A 61 8.07 -25.82 2.88
C ARG A 61 7.64 -26.39 1.53
N ASN A 62 6.41 -26.88 1.44
CA ASN A 62 5.83 -27.54 0.28
C ASN A 62 4.30 -27.52 0.33
N ASP A 63 3.64 -28.00 -0.71
CA ASP A 63 2.17 -28.02 -0.80
C ASP A 63 1.51 -28.84 0.31
N LEU A 64 2.17 -29.89 0.80
CA LEU A 64 1.63 -30.70 1.90
C LEU A 64 1.57 -29.93 3.22
N ASP A 65 2.49 -28.98 3.43
CA ASP A 65 2.44 -28.09 4.61
C ASP A 65 1.20 -27.19 4.56
N VAL A 66 0.85 -26.64 3.39
CA VAL A 66 -0.38 -25.83 3.21
C VAL A 66 -1.63 -26.66 3.48
N LEU A 67 -1.67 -27.88 2.92
CA LEU A 67 -2.76 -28.83 3.15
C LEU A 67 -2.88 -29.24 4.61
N GLY A 68 -1.74 -29.46 5.28
CA GLY A 68 -1.71 -29.84 6.70
C GLY A 68 -2.24 -28.76 7.64
N HIS A 69 -2.22 -27.49 7.21
CA HIS A 69 -2.80 -26.36 7.94
C HIS A 69 -4.26 -26.07 7.54
N ASP A 70 -4.81 -26.83 6.60
CA ASP A 70 -6.17 -26.65 6.07
C ASP A 70 -6.40 -25.21 5.59
N GLN A 71 -5.42 -24.64 4.90
CA GLN A 71 -5.46 -23.25 4.48
C GLN A 71 -5.65 -23.13 2.97
N THR A 72 -6.57 -22.27 2.56
CA THR A 72 -6.81 -21.90 1.17
C THR A 72 -6.17 -20.53 0.90
N ILE A 73 -5.25 -20.49 -0.06
CA ILE A 73 -4.57 -19.26 -0.49
C ILE A 73 -4.83 -19.08 -1.98
N VAL A 74 -5.44 -17.95 -2.33
CA VAL A 74 -5.66 -17.53 -3.72
C VAL A 74 -4.77 -16.33 -4.00
N TYR A 75 -4.05 -16.32 -5.11
CA TYR A 75 -3.33 -15.13 -5.52
C TYR A 75 -3.71 -14.72 -6.94
N ALA A 76 -3.78 -13.41 -7.17
CA ALA A 76 -3.97 -12.79 -8.46
C ALA A 76 -2.88 -11.76 -8.71
N THR A 77 -2.35 -11.70 -9.92
CA THR A 77 -1.30 -10.75 -10.32
C THR A 77 -1.80 -9.84 -11.44
N HIS A 78 -1.40 -8.58 -11.39
CA HIS A 78 -1.63 -7.61 -12.45
C HIS A 78 -0.28 -7.17 -13.04
N ASP A 79 -0.22 -6.92 -14.36
CA ASP A 79 1.06 -6.71 -15.05
C ASP A 79 1.68 -5.33 -14.78
N SER A 80 0.88 -4.26 -14.66
CA SER A 80 1.42 -2.90 -14.77
C SER A 80 0.86 -1.86 -13.82
N ILE A 81 -0.14 -2.18 -12.99
CA ILE A 81 -0.76 -1.18 -12.11
C ILE A 81 0.18 -0.78 -10.98
N GLY A 82 0.32 0.53 -10.72
CA GLY A 82 1.14 1.04 -9.63
C GLY A 82 0.47 0.88 -8.26
N HIS A 83 1.25 1.06 -7.19
CA HIS A 83 0.86 0.81 -5.80
C HIS A 83 -0.50 1.38 -5.40
N LEU A 84 -0.71 2.66 -5.61
CA LEU A 84 -2.01 3.28 -5.30
C LEU A 84 -3.11 2.84 -6.26
N GLY A 85 -2.76 2.51 -7.50
CA GLY A 85 -3.70 2.05 -8.52
C GLY A 85 -4.43 0.78 -8.12
N ILE A 86 -3.80 -0.12 -7.38
CA ILE A 86 -4.43 -1.33 -6.83
C ILE A 86 -5.71 -1.01 -6.06
N PHE A 87 -5.75 0.13 -5.36
CA PHE A 87 -6.88 0.53 -4.51
C PHE A 87 -7.82 1.52 -5.16
N VAL A 88 -7.30 2.45 -6.00
CA VAL A 88 -8.06 3.62 -6.45
C VAL A 88 -8.27 3.69 -7.97
N SER A 89 -7.66 2.81 -8.74
CA SER A 89 -7.88 2.78 -10.19
C SER A 89 -9.29 2.32 -10.55
N GLY A 90 -9.98 3.10 -11.35
CA GLY A 90 -11.31 2.73 -11.85
C GLY A 90 -11.30 1.50 -12.75
N SER A 91 -10.21 1.22 -13.47
CA SER A 91 -10.05 -0.02 -14.26
C SER A 91 -9.93 -1.24 -13.36
N VAL A 92 -9.08 -1.19 -12.34
CA VAL A 92 -8.93 -2.27 -11.34
C VAL A 92 -10.25 -2.49 -10.57
N GLY A 93 -10.96 -1.41 -10.24
CA GLY A 93 -12.26 -1.52 -9.55
C GLY A 93 -13.31 -2.26 -10.38
N ARG A 94 -13.37 -1.99 -11.69
CA ARG A 94 -14.33 -2.65 -12.59
C ARG A 94 -13.94 -4.08 -12.99
N LYS A 95 -12.64 -4.39 -12.97
CA LYS A 95 -12.12 -5.70 -13.35
C LYS A 95 -11.83 -6.54 -12.10
N GLU A 96 -10.70 -6.33 -11.49
CA GLU A 96 -10.21 -7.23 -10.45
C GLU A 96 -11.08 -7.21 -9.19
N HIS A 97 -11.45 -6.03 -8.66
CA HIS A 97 -12.24 -5.96 -7.43
C HIS A 97 -13.65 -6.48 -7.60
N GLN A 98 -14.26 -6.24 -8.77
CA GLN A 98 -15.59 -6.76 -9.08
C GLN A 98 -15.55 -8.28 -9.20
N GLU A 99 -14.59 -8.83 -9.95
CA GLU A 99 -14.43 -10.28 -10.10
C GLU A 99 -14.11 -10.97 -8.77
N PHE A 100 -13.33 -10.35 -7.89
CA PHE A 100 -13.11 -10.88 -6.53
C PHE A 100 -14.42 -10.97 -5.74
N ALA A 101 -15.25 -9.93 -5.80
CA ALA A 101 -16.52 -9.89 -5.09
C ALA A 101 -17.54 -10.89 -5.67
N GLU A 102 -17.62 -11.02 -6.99
CA GLU A 102 -18.55 -11.92 -7.67
C GLU A 102 -18.16 -13.40 -7.49
N ASN A 103 -16.88 -13.69 -7.33
CA ASN A 103 -16.39 -15.05 -7.14
C ASN A 103 -16.12 -15.41 -5.66
N ILE A 104 -16.55 -14.60 -4.69
CA ILE A 104 -16.27 -14.82 -3.28
C ILE A 104 -16.81 -16.17 -2.77
N ASP A 105 -18.01 -16.57 -3.21
CA ASP A 105 -18.62 -17.83 -2.83
C ASP A 105 -17.86 -19.04 -3.40
N ILE A 106 -17.26 -18.90 -4.58
CA ILE A 106 -16.40 -19.92 -5.19
C ILE A 106 -15.10 -20.02 -4.40
N ILE A 107 -14.50 -18.87 -4.05
CA ILE A 107 -13.26 -18.82 -3.27
C ILE A 107 -13.47 -19.48 -1.90
N ASP A 108 -14.62 -19.26 -1.27
CA ASP A 108 -14.91 -19.79 0.07
C ASP A 108 -15.03 -21.33 0.10
N VAL A 109 -15.41 -21.95 -1.02
CA VAL A 109 -15.56 -23.41 -1.13
C VAL A 109 -14.36 -24.11 -1.78
N LEU A 110 -13.29 -23.37 -2.14
CA LEU A 110 -12.10 -23.98 -2.69
C LEU A 110 -11.44 -24.93 -1.67
N PRO A 111 -10.94 -26.07 -2.12
CA PRO A 111 -10.20 -26.97 -1.25
C PRO A 111 -8.91 -26.32 -0.77
N ALA A 112 -8.42 -26.72 0.40
CA ALA A 112 -7.13 -26.29 0.92
C ALA A 112 -6.02 -26.44 -0.13
N GLY A 113 -5.13 -25.46 -0.17
CA GLY A 113 -4.01 -25.39 -1.12
C GLY A 113 -3.81 -23.99 -1.68
N ILE A 114 -2.90 -23.88 -2.65
CA ILE A 114 -2.59 -22.64 -3.35
C ILE A 114 -3.33 -22.62 -4.69
N HIS A 115 -3.95 -21.51 -5.01
CA HIS A 115 -4.71 -21.30 -6.23
C HIS A 115 -4.27 -20.01 -6.91
N HIS A 116 -4.18 -20.04 -8.24
CA HIS A 116 -3.92 -18.87 -9.07
C HIS A 116 -5.23 -18.43 -9.73
N MET A 117 -5.65 -17.20 -9.48
CA MET A 117 -6.81 -16.58 -10.09
C MET A 117 -6.35 -15.66 -11.22
N GLN A 118 -6.79 -15.94 -12.43
CA GLN A 118 -6.55 -15.16 -13.64
C GLN A 118 -7.86 -14.53 -14.10
N ILE A 119 -7.80 -13.27 -14.45
CA ILE A 119 -8.96 -12.49 -14.92
C ILE A 119 -8.60 -11.96 -16.30
N ASP A 120 -9.15 -12.59 -17.32
CA ASP A 120 -8.92 -12.25 -18.73
C ASP A 120 -10.10 -11.46 -19.29
N GLU A 121 -9.84 -10.54 -20.22
CA GLU A 121 -10.89 -9.89 -20.98
C GLU A 121 -11.51 -10.91 -21.94
N HIS A 122 -12.86 -10.93 -22.01
CA HIS A 122 -13.53 -11.84 -22.93
C HIS A 122 -13.26 -11.41 -24.38
N PRO A 123 -12.82 -12.31 -25.28
CA PRO A 123 -12.44 -11.94 -26.64
C PRO A 123 -13.60 -11.51 -27.54
N ASP A 124 -14.84 -11.79 -27.18
CA ASP A 124 -16.02 -11.38 -27.94
C ASP A 124 -16.74 -10.25 -27.21
N PRO A 125 -16.76 -9.01 -27.76
CA PRO A 125 -17.57 -7.96 -27.20
C PRO A 125 -19.06 -8.34 -27.39
N VAL A 126 -19.75 -8.58 -26.29
CA VAL A 126 -21.18 -8.79 -26.27
C VAL A 126 -21.84 -7.44 -26.55
N GLN A 127 -22.15 -7.17 -27.83
CA GLN A 127 -22.85 -6.02 -28.38
C GLN A 127 -22.14 -4.66 -28.21
N GLU A 128 -21.72 -4.09 -29.36
CA GLU A 128 -21.38 -2.68 -29.51
C GLU A 128 -22.54 -1.81 -29.00
N GLY A 129 -22.36 -1.14 -27.85
CA GLY A 129 -23.27 -0.10 -27.41
C GLY A 129 -23.52 0.05 -25.91
N ASP A 130 -23.14 -0.89 -25.07
CA ASP A 130 -23.26 -0.74 -23.62
C ASP A 130 -21.88 -0.59 -22.96
N PRO A 131 -21.48 0.61 -22.49
CA PRO A 131 -20.20 0.83 -21.84
C PRO A 131 -20.09 0.14 -20.45
N THR A 132 -21.13 -0.58 -20.02
CA THR A 132 -21.17 -1.32 -18.75
C THR A 132 -20.96 -2.82 -18.91
N SER A 133 -20.75 -3.34 -20.12
CA SER A 133 -20.66 -4.77 -20.41
C SER A 133 -19.23 -5.27 -20.69
N ASP A 134 -18.25 -4.81 -19.91
CA ASP A 134 -16.96 -5.49 -19.88
C ASP A 134 -17.17 -6.87 -19.23
N VAL A 135 -17.24 -7.92 -20.05
CA VAL A 135 -17.35 -9.29 -19.57
C VAL A 135 -15.94 -9.83 -19.37
N PHE A 136 -15.62 -10.19 -18.15
CA PHE A 136 -14.34 -10.83 -17.80
C PHE A 136 -14.52 -12.33 -17.65
N LEU A 137 -13.48 -13.08 -17.96
CA LEU A 137 -13.42 -14.51 -17.74
C LEU A 137 -12.47 -14.78 -16.57
N THR A 138 -13.04 -15.13 -15.43
CA THR A 138 -12.28 -15.54 -14.26
C THR A 138 -12.00 -17.04 -14.31
N ARG A 139 -10.74 -17.38 -14.16
CA ARG A 139 -10.25 -18.76 -14.11
C ARG A 139 -9.44 -18.97 -12.85
N ILE A 140 -9.90 -19.89 -11.98
CA ILE A 140 -9.18 -20.26 -10.77
C ILE A 140 -8.62 -21.67 -11.00
N ARG A 141 -7.30 -21.78 -10.97
CA ARG A 141 -6.60 -23.06 -11.12
C ARG A 141 -5.77 -23.39 -9.89
N ARG A 142 -5.58 -24.67 -9.62
CA ARG A 142 -4.64 -25.08 -8.60
C ARG A 142 -3.23 -24.65 -9.00
N SER A 143 -2.50 -24.12 -8.05
CA SER A 143 -1.10 -23.74 -8.15
C SER A 143 -0.28 -24.50 -7.11
N SER A 144 1.02 -24.24 -7.05
CA SER A 144 1.94 -24.89 -6.12
C SER A 144 2.89 -23.88 -5.47
N ILE A 145 3.52 -24.29 -4.38
CA ILE A 145 4.60 -23.51 -3.77
C ILE A 145 5.75 -23.26 -4.74
N ASP A 146 6.03 -24.20 -5.64
CA ASP A 146 7.12 -24.03 -6.60
C ASP A 146 6.79 -22.96 -7.64
N GLU A 147 5.55 -22.85 -8.11
CA GLU A 147 5.11 -21.72 -8.94
C GLU A 147 5.22 -20.37 -8.19
N VAL A 148 4.86 -20.34 -6.92
CA VAL A 148 5.05 -19.13 -6.09
C VAL A 148 6.53 -18.80 -5.93
N ARG A 149 7.41 -19.79 -5.75
CA ARG A 149 8.87 -19.59 -5.70
C ARG A 149 9.45 -19.02 -6.98
N GLU A 150 8.90 -19.36 -8.14
CA GLU A 150 9.31 -18.78 -9.42
C GLU A 150 9.01 -17.27 -9.47
N ILE A 151 7.94 -16.83 -8.84
CA ILE A 151 7.58 -15.40 -8.71
C ILE A 151 8.45 -14.73 -7.65
N VAL A 152 8.53 -15.31 -6.46
CA VAL A 152 9.21 -14.72 -5.28
C VAL A 152 10.73 -14.69 -5.48
N ARG A 153 11.30 -15.75 -6.06
CA ARG A 153 12.75 -15.93 -6.28
C ARG A 153 13.55 -15.69 -5.01
N PRO A 154 13.36 -16.51 -3.95
CA PRO A 154 14.05 -16.33 -2.68
C PRO A 154 15.57 -16.24 -2.88
N ASP A 155 16.21 -15.26 -2.25
CA ASP A 155 17.65 -15.03 -2.32
C ASP A 155 18.28 -15.19 -0.93
N PRO A 156 18.90 -16.36 -0.64
CA PRO A 156 19.51 -16.62 0.66
C PRO A 156 20.70 -15.70 1.01
N GLU A 157 21.31 -15.04 0.03
CA GLU A 157 22.37 -14.08 0.30
C GLU A 157 21.80 -12.75 0.80
N ASN A 158 20.75 -12.26 0.16
CA ASN A 158 20.02 -11.09 0.63
C ASN A 158 19.38 -11.35 2.00
N ASP A 159 18.80 -12.51 2.24
CA ASP A 159 18.23 -12.86 3.54
C ASP A 159 19.28 -12.76 4.65
N ARG A 160 20.49 -13.23 4.41
CA ARG A 160 21.61 -13.10 5.38
C ARG A 160 22.02 -11.63 5.59
N ARG A 161 22.02 -10.81 4.54
CA ARG A 161 22.31 -9.38 4.64
C ARG A 161 21.24 -8.66 5.46
N PHE A 162 19.97 -8.95 5.22
CA PHE A 162 18.86 -8.40 6.00
C PHE A 162 18.88 -8.89 7.47
N ALA A 163 19.20 -10.14 7.71
CA ALA A 163 19.36 -10.66 9.07
C ALA A 163 20.49 -9.93 9.84
N ALA A 164 21.59 -9.60 9.16
CA ALA A 164 22.66 -8.80 9.74
C ALA A 164 22.20 -7.37 10.09
N VAL A 165 21.45 -6.73 9.19
CA VAL A 165 20.86 -5.40 9.42
C VAL A 165 19.88 -5.45 10.61
N ALA A 166 19.02 -6.46 10.68
CA ALA A 166 18.08 -6.65 11.77
C ALA A 166 18.85 -6.78 13.11
N ARG A 167 19.94 -7.56 13.13
CA ARG A 167 20.77 -7.72 14.33
C ARG A 167 21.45 -6.43 14.78
N ILE A 168 21.99 -5.66 13.85
CA ILE A 168 22.59 -4.35 14.15
C ILE A 168 21.52 -3.40 14.69
N SER A 169 20.32 -3.39 14.10
CA SER A 169 19.20 -2.59 14.57
C SER A 169 18.78 -2.94 16.00
N GLU A 170 18.72 -4.24 16.34
CA GLU A 170 18.44 -4.69 17.73
C GLU A 170 19.50 -4.19 18.72
N VAL A 171 20.77 -4.27 18.35
CA VAL A 171 21.88 -3.77 19.19
C VAL A 171 21.75 -2.26 19.38
N ASN A 172 21.55 -1.51 18.31
CA ASN A 172 21.38 -0.06 18.37
C ASN A 172 20.18 0.33 19.25
N LEU A 173 19.05 -0.39 19.12
CA LEU A 173 17.86 -0.16 19.94
C LEU A 173 18.13 -0.47 21.42
N ALA A 174 18.85 -1.55 21.72
CA ALA A 174 19.24 -1.87 23.09
C ALA A 174 20.16 -0.80 23.69
N CYS A 175 21.16 -0.33 22.94
CA CYS A 175 22.03 0.78 23.33
C CYS A 175 21.23 2.07 23.57
N TYR A 176 20.34 2.43 22.64
CA TYR A 176 19.47 3.59 22.81
C TYR A 176 18.63 3.50 24.08
N ARG A 177 17.96 2.36 24.31
CA ARG A 177 17.09 2.15 25.48
C ARG A 177 17.87 2.19 26.80
N SER A 178 19.12 1.69 26.79
CA SER A 178 19.93 1.63 28.00
C SER A 178 20.62 2.96 28.33
N PHE A 179 21.11 3.68 27.32
CA PHE A 179 22.00 4.82 27.55
C PHE A 179 21.41 6.17 27.16
N VAL A 180 20.47 6.23 26.23
CA VAL A 180 19.94 7.50 25.68
C VAL A 180 18.50 7.75 26.14
N GLN A 181 17.64 6.76 26.01
CA GLN A 181 16.20 6.90 26.29
C GLN A 181 15.88 7.41 27.70
N PRO A 182 16.55 6.99 28.79
CA PRO A 182 16.27 7.53 30.12
C PRO A 182 16.48 9.05 30.21
N TRP A 183 17.54 9.55 29.58
CA TRP A 183 17.83 10.98 29.54
C TRP A 183 16.83 11.74 28.68
N MET A 184 16.49 11.18 27.52
CA MET A 184 15.48 11.78 26.66
C MET A 184 14.12 11.90 27.36
N ARG A 185 13.70 10.84 28.08
CA ARG A 185 12.45 10.88 28.86
C ARG A 185 12.46 11.88 30.00
N ALA A 186 13.63 12.11 30.60
CA ALA A 186 13.77 13.10 31.67
C ALA A 186 13.76 14.55 31.14
N LEU A 187 14.25 14.77 29.92
CA LEU A 187 14.37 16.11 29.31
C LEU A 187 13.16 16.52 28.49
N VAL A 188 12.46 15.56 27.89
CA VAL A 188 11.31 15.87 27.02
C VAL A 188 10.05 16.04 27.88
N THR A 189 9.42 17.18 27.75
CA THR A 189 8.12 17.49 28.34
C THR A 189 7.06 17.59 27.24
N ASP A 190 5.78 17.35 27.58
CA ASP A 190 4.66 17.49 26.65
C ASP A 190 4.60 18.91 26.05
N GLN A 191 4.91 19.92 26.85
CA GLN A 191 4.95 21.29 26.40
C GLN A 191 6.08 21.51 25.39
N GLY A 192 7.27 21.02 25.67
CA GLY A 192 8.42 21.09 24.76
C GLY A 192 8.17 20.35 23.45
N ALA A 193 7.53 19.19 23.50
CA ALA A 193 7.15 18.44 22.31
C ALA A 193 6.14 19.21 21.44
N LYS A 194 5.13 19.84 22.04
CA LYS A 194 4.18 20.70 21.31
C LYS A 194 4.86 21.90 20.65
N TRP A 195 5.82 22.54 21.35
CA TRP A 195 6.59 23.64 20.76
C TRP A 195 7.42 23.20 19.57
N LEU A 196 8.12 22.05 19.68
CA LEU A 196 8.90 21.48 18.57
C LEU A 196 8.01 21.11 17.38
N GLU A 197 6.82 20.58 17.65
CA GLU A 197 5.84 20.26 16.61
C GLU A 197 5.37 21.54 15.89
N GLN A 198 5.02 22.59 16.64
CA GLN A 198 4.53 23.86 16.06
C GLN A 198 5.61 24.60 15.27
N LEU A 199 6.86 24.54 15.71
CA LEU A 199 7.99 25.17 15.05
C LEU A 199 8.59 24.35 13.91
N HIS A 200 8.07 23.15 13.63
CA HIS A 200 8.55 22.33 12.53
C HIS A 200 8.30 23.05 11.18
N PRO A 201 9.30 23.21 10.29
CA PRO A 201 9.16 24.01 9.07
C PRO A 201 7.97 23.61 8.19
N LEU A 202 7.71 22.31 8.04
CA LEU A 202 6.56 21.82 7.25
C LEU A 202 5.22 22.11 7.92
N ARG A 203 5.19 22.23 9.25
CA ARG A 203 3.98 22.53 9.98
C ARG A 203 3.70 24.04 10.03
N MET A 204 4.73 24.86 10.05
CA MET A 204 4.56 26.33 10.00
C MET A 204 3.74 26.77 8.78
N GLY A 205 4.02 26.21 7.60
CA GLY A 205 3.24 26.47 6.39
C GLY A 205 1.76 26.06 6.54
N TYR A 206 1.51 24.92 7.16
CA TYR A 206 0.16 24.45 7.44
C TYR A 206 -0.58 25.36 8.44
N GLU A 207 0.06 25.75 9.53
CA GLU A 207 -0.55 26.61 10.56
C GLU A 207 -0.88 28.01 10.04
N LEU A 208 -0.05 28.55 9.12
CA LEU A 208 -0.33 29.83 8.46
C LEU A 208 -1.65 29.84 7.66
N TRP A 209 -2.04 28.70 7.11
CA TRP A 209 -3.25 28.53 6.30
C TRP A 209 -4.36 27.77 7.02
N SER A 210 -4.20 27.48 8.31
CA SER A 210 -5.20 26.77 9.10
C SER A 210 -6.33 27.67 9.58
N ASP A 211 -7.46 27.07 9.92
CA ASP A 211 -8.62 27.77 10.51
C ASP A 211 -8.30 28.41 11.88
N ARG A 212 -7.15 28.09 12.47
CA ARG A 212 -6.66 28.69 13.72
C ARG A 212 -5.97 30.02 13.52
N HIS A 213 -5.66 30.39 12.28
CA HIS A 213 -5.01 31.65 11.98
C HIS A 213 -5.96 32.80 12.29
N PRO A 214 -5.49 33.93 12.91
CA PRO A 214 -6.34 35.05 13.28
C PRO A 214 -7.14 35.65 12.11
N LEU A 215 -6.64 35.54 10.89
CA LEU A 215 -7.32 36.05 9.69
C LEU A 215 -8.29 35.02 9.07
N ALA A 216 -8.38 33.80 9.58
CA ALA A 216 -9.22 32.74 8.99
C ALA A 216 -10.69 33.14 8.95
N ALA A 217 -11.20 33.81 10.00
CA ALA A 217 -12.58 34.29 10.04
C ALA A 217 -12.88 35.26 8.89
N ALA A 218 -12.00 36.24 8.66
CA ALA A 218 -12.15 37.21 7.57
C ALA A 218 -12.05 36.54 6.17
N VAL A 219 -11.17 35.54 6.03
CA VAL A 219 -11.05 34.78 4.80
C VAL A 219 -12.32 33.94 4.55
N HIS A 220 -12.90 33.35 5.58
CA HIS A 220 -14.16 32.59 5.47
C HIS A 220 -15.33 33.50 5.05
N GLU A 221 -15.44 34.68 5.66
CA GLU A 221 -16.48 35.65 5.30
C GLU A 221 -16.33 36.13 3.84
N ALA A 222 -15.10 36.48 3.43
CA ALA A 222 -14.81 36.85 2.06
C ALA A 222 -15.07 35.71 1.08
N ALA A 223 -14.70 34.48 1.44
CA ALA A 223 -14.93 33.29 0.61
C ALA A 223 -16.44 32.99 0.46
N GLN A 224 -17.23 33.22 1.50
CA GLN A 224 -18.69 33.07 1.42
C GLN A 224 -19.27 34.10 0.44
N HIS A 225 -18.90 35.38 0.59
CA HIS A 225 -19.33 36.42 -0.34
C HIS A 225 -18.98 36.11 -1.81
N VAL A 226 -17.76 35.61 -2.06
CA VAL A 226 -17.34 35.20 -3.41
C VAL A 226 -18.18 34.01 -3.92
N ARG A 227 -18.52 33.04 -3.07
CA ARG A 227 -19.38 31.90 -3.46
C ARG A 227 -20.78 32.34 -3.87
N ASP A 228 -21.36 33.26 -3.10
CA ASP A 228 -22.73 33.74 -3.33
C ASP A 228 -22.82 34.62 -4.60
N HIS A 229 -21.70 35.20 -5.05
CA HIS A 229 -21.61 36.08 -6.22
C HIS A 229 -20.78 35.49 -7.34
N ARG A 230 -20.67 34.17 -7.44
CA ARG A 230 -19.92 33.50 -8.51
C ARG A 230 -20.44 33.86 -9.89
N GLN A 231 -19.54 34.28 -10.75
CA GLN A 231 -19.79 34.48 -12.17
C GLN A 231 -18.82 33.64 -13.00
N PRO A 232 -19.23 33.14 -14.17
CA PRO A 232 -18.31 32.46 -15.08
C PRO A 232 -17.16 33.41 -15.46
N VAL A 233 -15.95 32.89 -15.41
CA VAL A 233 -14.76 33.67 -15.82
C VAL A 233 -14.68 33.66 -17.34
N SER A 234 -14.46 34.82 -17.96
CA SER A 234 -14.27 34.93 -19.40
C SER A 234 -13.00 34.19 -19.84
N GLU A 235 -13.04 33.52 -21.00
CA GLU A 235 -11.86 32.87 -21.62
C GLU A 235 -10.71 33.87 -21.89
N ALA A 236 -11.04 35.15 -22.07
CA ALA A 236 -10.07 36.24 -22.25
C ALA A 236 -9.44 36.72 -20.92
N ASN A 237 -9.76 36.11 -19.78
CA ASN A 237 -9.23 36.52 -18.49
C ASN A 237 -7.70 36.33 -18.45
N PRO A 238 -6.92 37.39 -18.20
CA PRO A 238 -5.45 37.32 -18.23
C PRO A 238 -4.86 36.40 -17.16
N PHE A 239 -5.54 36.21 -16.02
CA PHE A 239 -5.09 35.29 -14.97
C PHE A 239 -5.28 33.83 -15.39
N LEU A 240 -6.34 33.47 -16.10
CA LEU A 240 -6.52 32.14 -16.66
C LEU A 240 -5.48 31.84 -17.74
N GLN A 241 -5.18 32.81 -18.60
CA GLN A 241 -4.15 32.66 -19.62
C GLN A 241 -2.77 32.47 -19.00
N LEU A 242 -2.45 33.23 -17.96
CA LEU A 242 -1.18 33.10 -17.21
C LEU A 242 -1.10 31.71 -16.52
N GLN A 243 -2.20 31.27 -15.91
CA GLN A 243 -2.28 29.94 -15.28
C GLN A 243 -2.06 28.83 -16.31
N ALA A 244 -2.71 28.92 -17.48
CA ALA A 244 -2.53 27.93 -18.54
C ALA A 244 -1.08 27.91 -19.06
N GLN A 245 -0.47 29.05 -19.28
CA GLN A 245 0.93 29.16 -19.70
C GLN A 245 1.88 28.56 -18.65
N PHE A 246 1.66 28.86 -17.37
CA PHE A 246 2.46 28.30 -16.30
C PHE A 246 2.30 26.77 -16.20
N SER A 247 1.06 26.28 -16.30
CA SER A 247 0.79 24.83 -16.31
C SER A 247 1.52 24.12 -17.45
N THR A 248 1.44 24.67 -18.67
CA THR A 248 2.14 24.11 -19.83
C THR A 248 3.66 24.15 -19.68
N ALA A 249 4.20 25.23 -19.08
CA ALA A 249 5.65 25.31 -18.82
C ALA A 249 6.11 24.26 -17.80
N VAL A 250 5.33 24.03 -16.75
CA VAL A 250 5.61 22.97 -15.75
C VAL A 250 5.53 21.59 -16.39
N GLU A 251 4.52 21.32 -17.20
CA GLU A 251 4.37 20.07 -17.94
C GLU A 251 5.59 19.81 -18.83
N GLN A 252 5.98 20.77 -19.64
CA GLN A 252 7.17 20.66 -20.50
C GLN A 252 8.46 20.42 -19.72
N MET A 253 8.63 21.10 -18.59
CA MET A 253 9.78 20.88 -17.70
C MET A 253 9.82 19.46 -17.13
N LEU A 254 8.67 18.94 -16.72
CA LEU A 254 8.55 17.58 -16.18
C LEU A 254 8.78 16.52 -17.26
N ASP A 255 8.28 16.75 -18.48
CA ASP A 255 8.53 15.87 -19.62
C ASP A 255 10.02 15.84 -20.00
N GLN A 256 10.67 16.98 -20.04
CA GLN A 256 12.13 17.05 -20.27
C GLN A 256 12.91 16.31 -19.17
N PHE A 257 12.48 16.43 -17.91
CA PHE A 257 13.13 15.71 -16.80
C PHE A 257 12.92 14.20 -16.89
N ARG A 258 11.76 13.76 -17.34
CA ARG A 258 11.47 12.33 -17.54
C ARG A 258 12.28 11.73 -18.67
N ASP A 259 12.47 12.49 -19.78
CA ASP A 259 13.08 12.01 -21.02
C ASP A 259 14.64 12.17 -21.03
N CYS A 260 15.23 12.74 -19.95
CA CYS A 260 16.67 12.76 -19.69
C CYS A 260 17.14 11.56 -18.87
#